data_9a346e4fcf54971c612a63f063dc6e43
#
_entry.id   9a346e4fcf54971c612a63f063dc6e43
#
_cell.length_a   1.000
_cell.length_b   1.000
_cell.length_c   1.000
_cell.angle_alpha   90.00
_cell.angle_beta   90.00
_cell.angle_gamma   90.00
#
_symmetry.space_group_name_H-M   'P 1'
#
loop_
_entity.id
_entity.type
_entity.pdbx_description
1 polymer ?
#
loop_
_entity_poly.entity_id
_entity_poly.type
_entity_poly.pdbx_seq_one_letter_code
_entity_poly.pdbx_strand_id
1 'polypeptide(L)'
;TSKTVTMHVTGEHDVINKEAKERISASSFTMDLEDVDQLTDSEVIARANAQAWTDEGEDVSLTHVEYDVKKEIGTYSCTFATGAGTKITVKINVVKPTAVEDVDNEEGIQAFDFYRTVDEIKESVALDTDLIRWADAYAWNIEDDSRVEIWDVKYDFDDENITEGDYQITFSTQGRELKIETTDK
;
A
#
# COMPACT_ATOMS: atom_id res chain seq x y z
N THR A 1 -0.68 -8.88 -19.96
CA THR A 1 -1.76 -8.37 -19.07
C THR A 1 -1.21 -7.27 -18.18
N SER A 2 -1.92 -6.19 -17.98
CA SER A 2 -1.46 -5.07 -17.17
C SER A 2 -2.56 -4.45 -16.31
N LYS A 3 -2.16 -3.88 -15.18
CA LYS A 3 -3.02 -3.16 -14.23
C LYS A 3 -2.35 -1.85 -13.83
N THR A 4 -3.07 -0.75 -13.96
CA THR A 4 -2.65 0.57 -13.51
C THR A 4 -3.38 0.93 -12.22
N VAL A 5 -2.64 1.45 -11.26
CA VAL A 5 -3.14 1.95 -9.96
C VAL A 5 -2.58 3.33 -9.67
N THR A 6 -3.16 4.03 -8.71
CA THR A 6 -2.70 5.33 -8.24
C THR A 6 -1.89 5.17 -6.96
N MET A 7 -0.69 5.73 -6.95
CA MET A 7 0.08 5.96 -5.75
C MET A 7 -0.14 7.38 -5.26
N HIS A 8 -0.66 7.53 -4.05
CA HIS A 8 -0.82 8.82 -3.39
C HIS A 8 0.42 9.13 -2.56
N VAL A 9 1.20 10.11 -2.99
CA VAL A 9 2.40 10.54 -2.27
C VAL A 9 2.05 11.70 -1.35
N THR A 10 2.34 11.52 -0.08
CA THR A 10 2.05 12.47 0.98
C THR A 10 3.34 12.96 1.64
N GLY A 11 3.30 14.13 2.27
CA GLY A 11 4.37 14.61 3.13
C GLY A 11 4.47 13.80 4.43
N GLU A 12 5.42 14.15 5.27
CA GLU A 12 5.51 13.59 6.62
C GLU A 12 4.26 13.95 7.41
N HIS A 13 3.62 12.94 8.01
CA HIS A 13 2.42 13.08 8.83
C HIS A 13 2.71 12.81 10.30
N ASP A 14 3.71 13.49 10.86
CA ASP A 14 4.00 13.40 12.28
C ASP A 14 3.15 14.39 13.05
N VAL A 15 2.50 13.92 14.09
CA VAL A 15 1.90 14.78 15.11
C VAL A 15 2.85 14.87 16.29
N ILE A 16 3.24 16.11 16.63
CA ILE A 16 4.18 16.39 17.73
C ILE A 16 3.39 16.87 18.94
N ASN A 17 3.53 16.18 20.05
CA ASN A 17 3.03 16.60 21.34
C ASN A 17 4.19 17.15 22.21
N LYS A 18 4.33 18.46 22.24
CA LYS A 18 5.43 19.12 22.95
C LYS A 18 5.35 18.95 24.47
N GLU A 19 4.15 18.83 25.04
CA GLU A 19 3.97 18.64 26.49
C GLU A 19 4.42 17.26 26.93
N ALA A 20 4.02 16.22 26.17
CA ALA A 20 4.41 14.85 26.43
C ALA A 20 5.80 14.50 25.90
N LYS A 21 6.40 15.37 25.08
CA LYS A 21 7.65 15.12 24.34
C LYS A 21 7.60 13.83 23.49
N GLU A 22 6.48 13.65 22.81
CA GLU A 22 6.21 12.49 21.98
C GLU A 22 5.84 12.91 20.56
N ARG A 23 6.08 11.99 19.63
CA ARG A 23 5.62 12.08 18.24
C ARG A 23 4.86 10.80 17.88
N ILE A 24 3.90 10.94 17.01
CA ILE A 24 3.15 9.82 16.43
C ILE A 24 3.06 10.00 14.93
N SER A 25 3.26 8.91 14.19
CA SER A 25 3.17 8.85 12.73
C SER A 25 2.27 7.70 12.33
N ALA A 26 1.49 7.90 11.29
CA ALA A 26 0.72 6.86 10.63
C ALA A 26 0.37 7.30 9.21
N SER A 27 0.13 6.35 8.32
CA SER A 27 -0.28 6.60 6.93
C SER A 27 -1.67 6.03 6.66
N SER A 28 -2.43 6.69 5.80
CA SER A 28 -3.66 6.13 5.24
C SER A 28 -3.33 4.87 4.42
N PHE A 29 -4.26 3.94 4.33
CA PHE A 29 -4.08 2.71 3.55
C PHE A 29 -5.35 2.28 2.85
N THR A 30 -5.19 1.39 1.87
CA THR A 30 -6.29 0.76 1.13
C THR A 30 -6.36 -0.72 1.49
N MET A 31 -7.56 -1.25 1.62
CA MET A 31 -7.80 -2.67 1.89
C MET A 31 -8.96 -3.22 1.07
N ASP A 32 -8.96 -4.54 0.90
CA ASP A 32 -10.05 -5.25 0.25
C ASP A 32 -11.29 -5.33 1.16
N LEU A 33 -12.46 -5.18 0.56
CA LEU A 33 -13.76 -5.37 1.21
C LEU A 33 -13.87 -6.74 1.91
N GLU A 34 -13.29 -7.79 1.30
CA GLU A 34 -13.36 -9.15 1.84
C GLU A 34 -12.53 -9.33 3.13
N ASP A 35 -11.51 -8.49 3.34
CA ASP A 35 -10.63 -8.56 4.51
C ASP A 35 -11.20 -7.84 5.74
N VAL A 36 -12.27 -7.06 5.58
CA VAL A 36 -12.82 -6.20 6.67
C VAL A 36 -13.22 -7.02 7.92
N ASP A 37 -13.85 -8.18 7.72
CA ASP A 37 -14.33 -9.02 8.84
C ASP A 37 -13.18 -9.65 9.65
N GLN A 38 -11.98 -9.67 9.13
CA GLN A 38 -10.78 -10.25 9.75
C GLN A 38 -9.84 -9.19 10.32
N LEU A 39 -10.19 -7.90 10.18
CA LEU A 39 -9.35 -6.78 10.59
C LEU A 39 -9.16 -6.77 12.10
N THR A 40 -7.90 -6.73 12.53
CA THR A 40 -7.50 -6.63 13.94
C THR A 40 -6.72 -5.35 14.19
N ASP A 41 -6.64 -4.90 15.44
CA ASP A 41 -5.86 -3.73 15.82
C ASP A 41 -4.39 -3.83 15.34
N SER A 42 -3.80 -5.02 15.48
CA SER A 42 -2.42 -5.28 15.04
C SER A 42 -2.26 -5.12 13.53
N GLU A 43 -3.23 -5.56 12.73
CA GLU A 43 -3.21 -5.38 11.27
C GLU A 43 -3.41 -3.93 10.88
N VAL A 44 -4.30 -3.21 11.56
CA VAL A 44 -4.51 -1.78 11.34
C VAL A 44 -3.23 -0.99 11.63
N ILE A 45 -2.56 -1.27 12.73
CA ILE A 45 -1.26 -0.68 13.07
C ILE A 45 -0.21 -0.98 11.99
N ALA A 46 -0.11 -2.24 11.56
CA ALA A 46 0.85 -2.66 10.56
C ALA A 46 0.58 -2.03 9.18
N ARG A 47 -0.66 -2.03 8.72
CA ARG A 47 -1.06 -1.44 7.42
C ARG A 47 -0.87 0.08 7.40
N ALA A 48 -1.16 0.76 8.50
CA ALA A 48 -0.95 2.20 8.65
C ALA A 48 0.52 2.56 8.93
N ASN A 49 1.40 1.58 9.14
CA ASN A 49 2.76 1.80 9.65
C ASN A 49 2.75 2.76 10.85
N ALA A 50 1.78 2.56 11.75
CA ALA A 50 1.58 3.45 12.90
C ALA A 50 2.63 3.20 13.97
N GLN A 51 3.29 4.27 14.41
CA GLN A 51 4.34 4.22 15.42
C GLN A 51 4.42 5.55 16.20
N ALA A 52 4.92 5.47 17.41
CA ALA A 52 5.14 6.63 18.24
C ALA A 52 6.50 6.52 18.94
N TRP A 53 7.13 7.66 19.22
CA TRP A 53 8.44 7.74 19.86
C TRP A 53 8.58 9.04 20.65
N THR A 54 9.51 9.04 21.61
CA THR A 54 9.88 10.24 22.36
C THR A 54 10.77 11.17 21.53
N ASP A 55 10.96 12.42 21.99
CA ASP A 55 11.93 13.34 21.39
C ASP A 55 13.37 12.81 21.42
N GLU A 56 13.66 11.83 22.28
CA GLU A 56 14.97 11.16 22.42
C GLU A 56 15.07 9.92 21.51
N GLY A 57 13.99 9.57 20.77
CA GLY A 57 13.94 8.47 19.82
C GLY A 57 13.60 7.10 20.45
N GLU A 58 13.08 7.07 21.68
CA GLU A 58 12.62 5.84 22.32
C GLU A 58 11.19 5.49 21.86
N ASP A 59 10.94 4.21 21.62
CA ASP A 59 9.62 3.73 21.21
C ASP A 59 8.57 3.98 22.31
N VAL A 60 7.40 4.45 21.88
CA VAL A 60 6.22 4.65 22.73
C VAL A 60 5.10 3.73 22.24
N SER A 61 4.47 3.01 23.16
CA SER A 61 3.37 2.10 22.82
C SER A 61 2.12 2.86 22.39
N LEU A 62 1.47 2.38 21.34
CA LEU A 62 0.12 2.78 20.97
C LEU A 62 -0.86 2.06 21.91
N THR A 63 -1.56 2.82 22.74
CA THR A 63 -2.49 2.29 23.76
C THR A 63 -3.93 2.32 23.32
N HIS A 64 -4.23 3.00 22.22
CA HIS A 64 -5.56 3.15 21.69
C HIS A 64 -5.54 3.10 20.15
N VAL A 65 -6.39 2.23 19.60
CA VAL A 65 -6.65 2.11 18.17
C VAL A 65 -8.17 2.12 17.99
N GLU A 66 -8.69 3.11 17.29
CA GLU A 66 -10.13 3.26 17.06
C GLU A 66 -10.41 3.42 15.58
N TYR A 67 -11.30 2.59 15.06
CA TYR A 67 -11.75 2.65 13.67
C TYR A 67 -13.22 2.22 13.56
N ASP A 68 -13.93 2.80 12.59
CA ASP A 68 -15.36 2.57 12.36
C ASP A 68 -15.63 1.87 11.01
N VAL A 69 -14.67 1.09 10.55
CA VAL A 69 -14.73 0.40 9.25
C VAL A 69 -15.94 -0.51 9.17
N LYS A 70 -16.69 -0.40 8.09
CA LYS A 70 -17.81 -1.26 7.74
C LYS A 70 -17.47 -2.10 6.52
N LYS A 71 -18.12 -3.26 6.38
CA LYS A 71 -18.00 -4.10 5.18
C LYS A 71 -18.77 -3.50 4.00
N GLU A 72 -18.39 -2.27 3.65
CA GLU A 72 -18.93 -1.50 2.53
C GLU A 72 -17.79 -0.71 1.88
N ILE A 73 -17.84 -0.58 0.55
CA ILE A 73 -16.89 0.26 -0.18
C ILE A 73 -17.03 1.71 0.31
N GLY A 74 -15.92 2.31 0.70
CA GLY A 74 -15.92 3.67 1.22
C GLY A 74 -14.61 4.06 1.89
N THR A 75 -14.59 5.25 2.45
CA THR A 75 -13.47 5.80 3.20
C THR A 75 -13.87 5.99 4.66
N TYR A 76 -13.09 5.42 5.55
CA TYR A 76 -13.33 5.40 7.00
C TYR A 76 -12.18 6.06 7.73
N SER A 77 -12.42 6.49 8.97
CA SER A 77 -11.40 7.09 9.82
C SER A 77 -10.78 6.05 10.74
N CYS A 78 -9.48 6.18 10.98
CA CYS A 78 -8.75 5.41 11.98
C CYS A 78 -7.90 6.35 12.84
N THR A 79 -8.00 6.24 14.15
CA THR A 79 -7.25 7.07 15.11
C THR A 79 -6.36 6.18 15.99
N PHE A 80 -5.09 6.54 16.05
CA PHE A 80 -4.10 5.96 16.96
C PHE A 80 -3.75 6.94 18.05
N ALA A 81 -3.53 6.46 19.27
CA ALA A 81 -3.10 7.30 20.40
C ALA A 81 -2.13 6.59 21.34
N THR A 82 -1.27 7.39 21.96
CA THR A 82 -0.40 6.97 23.07
C THR A 82 -1.11 7.16 24.42
N GLY A 83 -0.55 6.61 25.48
CA GLY A 83 -1.05 6.80 26.85
C GLY A 83 -1.03 8.26 27.33
N ALA A 84 -0.16 9.09 26.79
CA ALA A 84 -0.10 10.53 27.09
C ALA A 84 -1.09 11.37 26.25
N GLY A 85 -1.87 10.74 25.36
CA GLY A 85 -2.90 11.41 24.56
C GLY A 85 -2.39 12.01 23.25
N THR A 86 -1.17 11.71 22.84
CA THR A 86 -0.67 12.04 21.50
C THR A 86 -1.42 11.19 20.48
N LYS A 87 -2.08 11.79 19.49
CA LYS A 87 -2.93 11.05 18.55
C LYS A 87 -2.84 11.56 17.12
N ILE A 88 -3.05 10.63 16.19
CA ILE A 88 -3.14 10.88 14.76
C ILE A 88 -4.35 10.15 14.17
N THR A 89 -5.02 10.79 13.22
CA THR A 89 -6.12 10.19 12.46
C THR A 89 -5.74 10.07 11.00
N VAL A 90 -5.93 8.87 10.44
CA VAL A 90 -5.69 8.54 9.04
C VAL A 90 -6.95 7.95 8.41
N LYS A 91 -6.90 7.66 7.11
CA LYS A 91 -8.03 7.09 6.37
C LYS A 91 -7.78 5.64 6.02
N ILE A 92 -8.83 4.83 6.08
CA ILE A 92 -8.90 3.47 5.57
C ILE A 92 -9.82 3.49 4.35
N ASN A 93 -9.30 3.19 3.17
CA ASN A 93 -10.10 3.07 1.95
C ASN A 93 -10.44 1.61 1.72
N VAL A 94 -11.71 1.26 1.87
CA VAL A 94 -12.23 -0.07 1.55
C VAL A 94 -12.67 -0.10 0.10
N VAL A 95 -12.07 -0.98 -0.67
CA VAL A 95 -12.34 -1.14 -2.10
C VAL A 95 -12.61 -2.61 -2.42
N LYS A 96 -13.29 -2.85 -3.54
CA LYS A 96 -13.32 -4.17 -4.16
C LYS A 96 -12.33 -4.13 -5.31
N PRO A 97 -11.26 -4.93 -5.29
CA PRO A 97 -10.30 -4.90 -6.37
C PRO A 97 -10.97 -5.32 -7.67
N THR A 98 -10.70 -4.57 -8.73
CA THR A 98 -11.10 -4.96 -10.07
C THR A 98 -9.90 -5.62 -10.72
N ALA A 99 -9.92 -6.94 -10.82
CA ALA A 99 -8.92 -7.67 -11.58
C ALA A 99 -9.07 -7.34 -13.09
N VAL A 100 -7.95 -7.31 -13.78
CA VAL A 100 -7.91 -7.32 -15.24
C VAL A 100 -7.62 -8.75 -15.66
N GLU A 101 -8.52 -9.36 -16.42
CA GLU A 101 -8.35 -10.68 -16.97
C GLU A 101 -8.16 -10.59 -18.49
N ASP A 102 -7.14 -11.26 -18.97
CA ASP A 102 -6.81 -11.37 -20.38
C ASP A 102 -6.93 -12.85 -20.80
N VAL A 103 -8.05 -13.16 -21.43
CA VAL A 103 -8.39 -14.52 -21.84
C VAL A 103 -7.43 -15.05 -22.91
N ASP A 104 -6.93 -14.18 -23.79
CA ASP A 104 -6.02 -14.56 -24.87
C ASP A 104 -4.65 -15.00 -24.33
N ASN A 105 -4.18 -14.36 -23.25
CA ASN A 105 -2.97 -14.72 -22.54
C ASN A 105 -3.20 -15.67 -21.37
N GLU A 106 -4.44 -15.98 -21.03
CA GLU A 106 -4.85 -16.82 -19.89
C GLU A 106 -4.30 -16.27 -18.55
N GLU A 107 -4.23 -14.95 -18.40
CA GLU A 107 -3.66 -14.30 -17.22
C GLU A 107 -4.63 -13.31 -16.59
N GLY A 108 -4.60 -13.25 -15.26
CA GLY A 108 -5.25 -12.22 -14.46
C GLY A 108 -4.22 -11.41 -13.69
N ILE A 109 -4.50 -10.14 -13.44
CA ILE A 109 -3.68 -9.27 -12.60
C ILE A 109 -4.55 -8.34 -11.78
N GLN A 110 -4.20 -8.16 -10.51
CA GLN A 110 -4.82 -7.15 -9.65
C GLN A 110 -3.75 -6.37 -8.88
N ALA A 111 -4.09 -5.15 -8.51
CA ALA A 111 -3.29 -4.30 -7.64
C ALA A 111 -4.21 -3.23 -7.04
N PHE A 112 -3.78 -2.61 -5.95
CA PHE A 112 -4.53 -1.59 -5.22
C PHE A 112 -3.86 -0.23 -5.32
N ASP A 113 -4.67 0.83 -5.24
CA ASP A 113 -4.17 2.16 -4.93
C ASP A 113 -3.55 2.16 -3.53
N PHE A 114 -2.49 2.93 -3.34
CA PHE A 114 -1.78 2.94 -2.06
C PHE A 114 -1.20 4.33 -1.74
N TYR A 115 -0.77 4.49 -0.49
CA TYR A 115 -0.22 5.74 0.04
C TYR A 115 1.22 5.52 0.48
N ARG A 116 2.12 6.43 0.12
CA ARG A 116 3.51 6.47 0.61
C ARG A 116 3.95 7.91 0.83
N THR A 117 4.89 8.09 1.74
CA THR A 117 5.54 9.37 1.93
C THR A 117 6.66 9.56 0.91
N VAL A 118 7.05 10.82 0.69
CA VAL A 118 8.20 11.15 -0.17
C VAL A 118 9.47 10.42 0.30
N ASP A 119 9.68 10.36 1.62
CA ASP A 119 10.89 9.75 2.19
C ASP A 119 10.91 8.24 2.00
N GLU A 120 9.78 7.52 2.19
CA GLU A 120 9.70 6.08 1.93
C GLU A 120 10.09 5.73 0.48
N ILE A 121 9.70 6.57 -0.48
CA ILE A 121 10.03 6.34 -1.89
C ILE A 121 11.52 6.59 -2.15
N LYS A 122 12.06 7.69 -1.64
CA LYS A 122 13.49 8.04 -1.80
C LYS A 122 14.44 7.08 -1.09
N GLU A 123 14.02 6.47 0.00
CA GLU A 123 14.81 5.48 0.75
C GLU A 123 14.74 4.06 0.17
N SER A 124 13.83 3.82 -0.77
CA SER A 124 13.71 2.51 -1.42
C SER A 124 14.97 2.16 -2.22
N VAL A 125 15.56 1.01 -1.92
CA VAL A 125 16.74 0.47 -2.61
C VAL A 125 16.38 -0.48 -3.76
N ALA A 126 15.11 -0.87 -3.87
CA ALA A 126 14.56 -1.77 -4.88
C ALA A 126 13.13 -1.34 -5.21
N LEU A 127 12.98 -0.17 -5.83
CA LEU A 127 11.69 0.50 -5.98
C LEU A 127 10.64 -0.36 -6.68
N ASP A 128 10.97 -1.04 -7.78
CA ASP A 128 10.01 -1.90 -8.49
C ASP A 128 9.44 -3.00 -7.59
N THR A 129 10.30 -3.64 -6.79
CA THR A 129 9.89 -4.67 -5.82
C THR A 129 9.03 -4.08 -4.71
N ASP A 130 9.37 -2.91 -4.22
CA ASP A 130 8.62 -2.22 -3.19
C ASP A 130 7.26 -1.75 -3.71
N LEU A 131 7.18 -1.24 -4.93
CA LEU A 131 5.91 -0.86 -5.57
C LEU A 131 4.96 -2.05 -5.72
N ILE A 132 5.46 -3.23 -6.14
CA ILE A 132 4.69 -4.47 -6.22
C ILE A 132 4.12 -4.83 -4.84
N ARG A 133 4.96 -4.79 -3.81
CA ARG A 133 4.58 -5.09 -2.43
C ARG A 133 3.59 -4.08 -1.86
N TRP A 134 3.83 -2.78 -2.06
CA TRP A 134 2.98 -1.71 -1.54
C TRP A 134 1.60 -1.67 -2.19
N ALA A 135 1.52 -2.00 -3.48
CA ALA A 135 0.25 -2.12 -4.20
C ALA A 135 -0.45 -3.47 -3.98
N ASP A 136 0.17 -4.39 -3.23
CA ASP A 136 -0.27 -5.79 -3.13
C ASP A 136 -0.57 -6.38 -4.52
N ALA A 137 0.33 -6.11 -5.47
CA ALA A 137 0.16 -6.51 -6.85
C ALA A 137 0.39 -8.01 -7.02
N TYR A 138 -0.56 -8.68 -7.64
CA TYR A 138 -0.59 -10.12 -7.82
C TYR A 138 -1.11 -10.50 -9.21
N ALA A 139 -0.46 -11.46 -9.85
CA ALA A 139 -0.90 -12.02 -11.13
C ALA A 139 -0.99 -13.55 -11.08
N TRP A 140 -1.93 -14.11 -11.82
CA TRP A 140 -2.22 -15.56 -11.85
C TRP A 140 -2.60 -16.04 -13.24
N ASN A 141 -2.45 -17.33 -13.47
CA ASN A 141 -3.03 -18.01 -14.63
C ASN A 141 -4.51 -18.31 -14.33
N ILE A 142 -5.43 -17.93 -15.25
CA ILE A 142 -6.88 -18.08 -15.02
C ILE A 142 -7.40 -19.52 -15.15
N GLU A 143 -6.62 -20.44 -15.71
CA GLU A 143 -7.02 -21.84 -15.84
C GLU A 143 -6.74 -22.66 -14.57
N ASP A 144 -5.61 -22.39 -13.90
CA ASP A 144 -5.11 -23.23 -12.80
C ASP A 144 -4.76 -22.44 -11.53
N ASP A 145 -5.03 -21.12 -11.49
CA ASP A 145 -4.73 -20.21 -10.39
C ASP A 145 -3.24 -20.15 -10.00
N SER A 146 -2.35 -20.68 -10.82
CA SER A 146 -0.91 -20.61 -10.56
C SER A 146 -0.40 -19.17 -10.63
N ARG A 147 0.58 -18.84 -9.80
CA ARG A 147 1.18 -17.52 -9.77
C ARG A 147 1.93 -17.22 -11.07
N VAL A 148 1.67 -16.04 -11.62
CA VAL A 148 2.39 -15.46 -12.75
C VAL A 148 3.30 -14.32 -12.23
N GLU A 149 4.50 -14.22 -12.78
CA GLU A 149 5.43 -13.16 -12.41
C GLU A 149 5.01 -11.81 -13.01
N ILE A 150 5.09 -10.76 -12.20
CA ILE A 150 5.02 -9.38 -12.68
C ILE A 150 6.40 -9.04 -13.23
N TRP A 151 6.46 -8.82 -14.55
CA TRP A 151 7.71 -8.67 -15.28
C TRP A 151 8.18 -7.22 -15.37
N ASP A 152 7.25 -6.29 -15.49
CA ASP A 152 7.54 -4.89 -15.74
C ASP A 152 6.71 -3.98 -14.83
N VAL A 153 7.35 -2.97 -14.29
CA VAL A 153 6.71 -1.92 -13.47
C VAL A 153 7.06 -0.57 -14.09
N LYS A 154 6.05 0.15 -14.56
CA LYS A 154 6.18 1.49 -15.12
C LYS A 154 5.52 2.51 -14.23
N TYR A 155 6.16 3.65 -14.06
CA TYR A 155 5.65 4.78 -13.30
C TYR A 155 6.00 6.10 -13.96
N ASP A 156 5.23 7.15 -13.68
CA ASP A 156 5.28 8.46 -14.32
C ASP A 156 6.00 9.53 -13.46
N PHE A 157 6.92 9.11 -12.60
CA PHE A 157 7.68 9.99 -11.73
C PHE A 157 9.19 9.71 -11.76
N ASP A 158 9.95 10.67 -11.27
CA ASP A 158 11.39 10.55 -10.97
C ASP A 158 11.54 10.39 -9.45
N ASP A 159 12.03 9.24 -9.00
CA ASP A 159 12.15 8.88 -7.58
C ASP A 159 13.10 9.81 -6.80
N GLU A 160 14.11 10.38 -7.45
CA GLU A 160 15.03 11.36 -6.83
C GLU A 160 14.36 12.72 -6.58
N ASN A 161 13.41 13.10 -7.46
CA ASN A 161 12.74 14.42 -7.42
C ASN A 161 11.25 14.33 -7.12
N ILE A 162 10.77 13.20 -6.59
CA ILE A 162 9.36 13.02 -6.28
C ILE A 162 8.88 14.03 -5.22
N THR A 163 7.67 14.53 -5.41
CA THR A 163 6.97 15.46 -4.51
C THR A 163 5.61 14.90 -4.14
N GLU A 164 4.90 15.56 -3.24
CA GLU A 164 3.51 15.21 -2.94
C GLU A 164 2.63 15.29 -4.19
N GLY A 165 1.76 14.31 -4.37
CA GLY A 165 0.85 14.21 -5.51
C GLY A 165 0.39 12.80 -5.80
N ASP A 166 -0.35 12.64 -6.87
CA ASP A 166 -0.87 11.36 -7.34
C ASP A 166 -0.10 10.91 -8.58
N TYR A 167 0.40 9.69 -8.54
CA TYR A 167 1.21 9.10 -9.59
C TYR A 167 0.62 7.78 -10.06
N GLN A 168 0.81 7.47 -11.35
CA GLN A 168 0.29 6.24 -11.95
C GLN A 168 1.38 5.17 -12.00
N ILE A 169 1.04 3.98 -11.53
CA ILE A 169 1.90 2.79 -11.57
C ILE A 169 1.23 1.72 -12.40
N THR A 170 1.92 1.18 -13.38
CA THR A 170 1.43 0.08 -14.21
C THR A 170 2.29 -1.16 -13.99
N PHE A 171 1.65 -2.23 -13.55
CA PHE A 171 2.24 -3.56 -13.42
C PHE A 171 1.86 -4.40 -14.62
N SER A 172 2.80 -5.14 -15.17
CA SER A 172 2.59 -5.97 -16.36
C SER A 172 3.22 -7.35 -16.22
N THR A 173 2.53 -8.36 -16.73
CA THR A 173 3.06 -9.71 -16.95
C THR A 173 3.69 -9.81 -18.32
N GLN A 174 4.51 -10.84 -18.56
CA GLN A 174 5.23 -11.02 -19.82
C GLN A 174 4.32 -11.43 -20.99
N GLY A 175 3.16 -12.01 -20.70
CA GLY A 175 2.25 -12.55 -21.71
C GLY A 175 2.76 -13.84 -22.40
N ARG A 176 1.85 -14.55 -23.06
CA ARG A 176 2.11 -15.87 -23.64
C ARG A 176 3.04 -15.84 -24.86
N GLU A 177 2.99 -14.79 -25.69
CA GLU A 177 3.79 -14.68 -26.91
C GLU A 177 5.29 -14.64 -26.65
N LEU A 178 5.71 -14.02 -25.54
CA LEU A 178 7.12 -13.95 -25.16
C LEU A 178 7.67 -15.25 -24.56
N LYS A 179 6.79 -16.16 -24.09
CA LYS A 179 7.19 -17.48 -23.56
C LYS A 179 7.53 -18.47 -24.66
N ILE A 180 7.05 -18.29 -25.89
CA ILE A 180 7.28 -19.18 -27.03
C ILE A 180 8.66 -18.92 -27.69
N GLU A 181 9.13 -17.69 -27.70
CA GLU A 181 10.43 -17.34 -28.30
C GLU A 181 11.65 -17.83 -27.49
N THR A 182 11.45 -18.18 -26.21
CA THR A 182 12.56 -18.68 -25.35
C THR A 182 12.74 -20.20 -25.38
N THR A 183 11.89 -20.97 -26.09
CA THR A 183 11.97 -22.43 -26.16
C THR A 183 12.64 -22.97 -27.41
N ASP A 184 13.05 -22.14 -28.37
CA ASP A 184 13.75 -22.55 -29.60
C ASP A 184 15.23 -22.13 -29.62
N LYS A 185 16.01 -22.56 -28.60
CA LYS A 185 17.48 -22.53 -28.69
C LYS A 185 18.09 -23.76 -28.04
#